data_31ba641be24cd8cc43d6d9a8eb0d7ca3
#
_entry.id   31ba641be24cd8cc43d6d9a8eb0d7ca3
#
_cell.length_a   1.000
_cell.length_b   1.000
_cell.length_c   1.000
_cell.angle_alpha   90.00
_cell.angle_beta   90.00
_cell.angle_gamma   90.00
#
_symmetry.space_group_name_H-M   'P 1'
#
loop_
_entity.id
_entity.type
_entity.pdbx_description
1 polymer ?
#
loop_
_entity_poly.entity_id
_entity_poly.type
_entity_poly.pdbx_seq_one_letter_code
_entity_poly.pdbx_strand_id
1 'polypeptide(L)'
;MAQARLWTKDFVVGIGLNLSMSMVFYLLMTSMAGYAVARFSAGEAAAGFASSSFVVGAVVSRVLTGKYLDFIGRRKLLIITMAISIVASIAYMFADTLVWLLAIRIIHGIAFGAGNTAIMTAIQSVIPSSRRGEGTGYFGTATTLSTALGPYLGVVLPRAYDFPMLFAASAFMSLVAFILCFIIKLPKQELSDYQRRSKWHLKLSTLVDPAGLRIGSIMLIVGIAYAAALVFLAGYAEDNEVASAASLFFVAFAVASLIARLFVGRMQDALGDNFVIYPVFVFNLIGNVLLAVWPTMPGIILAGVFVGLGFGSLMPCMQAIAVKSVPMSRVAVATSSFFLLLDAGSGIGPIILGAIMPLTGGNGMFMLCAGLVVLGMIVYTFVHGRHRGGRPGSEFLG
;
A
#
# COMPACT_ATOMS: atom_id res chain seq x y z
N MET A 1 11.40 -15.32 33.60
CA MET A 1 10.08 -15.02 33.00
C MET A 1 10.06 -15.65 31.62
N ALA A 2 9.09 -16.56 31.34
CA ALA A 2 8.99 -17.19 30.02
C ALA A 2 8.70 -16.08 28.98
N GLN A 3 9.53 -15.99 27.93
CA GLN A 3 9.29 -15.06 26.83
C GLN A 3 7.94 -15.37 26.20
N ALA A 4 7.06 -14.37 26.13
CA ALA A 4 5.76 -14.53 25.51
C ALA A 4 5.92 -14.96 24.04
N ARG A 5 5.27 -16.06 23.65
CA ARG A 5 5.40 -16.64 22.30
C ARG A 5 4.75 -15.71 21.26
N LEU A 6 5.55 -15.21 20.31
CA LEU A 6 5.07 -14.40 19.18
C LEU A 6 4.40 -15.29 18.12
N TRP A 7 5.05 -16.41 17.77
CA TRP A 7 4.58 -17.35 16.74
C TRP A 7 3.43 -18.22 17.25
N THR A 8 2.27 -17.57 17.46
CA THR A 8 1.02 -18.26 17.78
C THR A 8 0.28 -18.60 16.49
N LYS A 9 -0.65 -19.58 16.55
CA LYS A 9 -1.52 -19.92 15.42
C LYS A 9 -2.23 -18.69 14.86
N ASP A 10 -2.77 -17.86 15.74
CA ASP A 10 -3.55 -16.66 15.34
C ASP A 10 -2.65 -15.60 14.68
N PHE A 11 -1.39 -15.46 15.11
CA PHE A 11 -0.43 -14.58 14.48
C PHE A 11 -0.06 -15.03 13.06
N VAL A 12 0.24 -16.33 12.88
CA VAL A 12 0.55 -16.91 11.55
C VAL A 12 -0.65 -16.80 10.60
N VAL A 13 -1.85 -17.12 11.09
CA VAL A 13 -3.10 -16.96 10.32
C VAL A 13 -3.32 -15.49 9.95
N GLY A 14 -3.04 -14.55 10.86
CA GLY A 14 -3.11 -13.12 10.58
C GLY A 14 -2.14 -12.65 9.49
N ILE A 15 -0.90 -13.17 9.48
CA ILE A 15 0.08 -12.93 8.40
C ILE A 15 -0.45 -13.45 7.06
N GLY A 16 -0.98 -14.69 7.03
CA GLY A 16 -1.56 -15.28 5.82
C GLY A 16 -2.77 -14.49 5.30
N LEU A 17 -3.60 -13.98 6.20
CA LEU A 17 -4.75 -13.15 5.87
C LEU A 17 -4.31 -11.82 5.23
N ASN A 18 -3.33 -11.14 5.84
CA ASN A 18 -2.75 -9.91 5.30
C ASN A 18 -2.08 -10.14 3.93
N LEU A 19 -1.35 -11.24 3.78
CA LEU A 19 -0.73 -11.63 2.51
C LEU A 19 -1.79 -11.77 1.42
N SER A 20 -2.82 -12.57 1.67
CA SER A 20 -3.87 -12.86 0.67
C SER A 20 -4.61 -11.59 0.27
N MET A 21 -4.98 -10.74 1.24
CA MET A 21 -5.65 -9.46 0.97
C MET A 21 -4.77 -8.50 0.16
N SER A 22 -3.52 -8.35 0.56
CA SER A 22 -2.57 -7.46 -0.12
C SER A 22 -2.24 -7.97 -1.53
N MET A 23 -2.16 -9.30 -1.73
CA MET A 23 -1.99 -9.89 -3.05
C MET A 23 -3.12 -9.51 -4.01
N VAL A 24 -4.38 -9.57 -3.57
CA VAL A 24 -5.54 -9.14 -4.38
C VAL A 24 -5.41 -7.67 -4.78
N PHE A 25 -5.04 -6.81 -3.85
CA PHE A 25 -4.85 -5.38 -4.12
C PHE A 25 -3.79 -5.14 -5.20
N TYR A 26 -2.57 -5.62 -4.99
CA TYR A 26 -1.45 -5.34 -5.90
C TYR A 26 -1.61 -6.02 -7.26
N LEU A 27 -2.14 -7.24 -7.30
CA LEU A 27 -2.44 -7.97 -8.53
C LEU A 27 -3.42 -7.18 -9.42
N LEU A 28 -4.54 -6.74 -8.85
CA LEU A 28 -5.57 -6.01 -9.61
C LEU A 28 -5.16 -4.57 -9.91
N MET A 29 -4.40 -3.90 -9.02
CA MET A 29 -3.95 -2.53 -9.24
C MET A 29 -3.06 -2.42 -10.49
N THR A 30 -2.20 -3.40 -10.70
CA THR A 30 -1.28 -3.46 -11.84
C THR A 30 -1.98 -3.78 -13.16
N SER A 31 -3.04 -4.60 -13.12
CA SER A 31 -3.61 -5.19 -14.36
C SER A 31 -4.84 -4.44 -14.87
N MET A 32 -5.53 -3.64 -14.04
CA MET A 32 -6.83 -3.07 -14.39
C MET A 32 -6.78 -2.01 -15.47
N ALA A 33 -5.69 -1.23 -15.55
CA ALA A 33 -5.52 -0.27 -16.63
C ALA A 33 -5.46 -1.01 -17.98
N GLY A 34 -4.59 -2.01 -18.10
CA GLY A 34 -4.46 -2.84 -19.29
C GLY A 34 -5.78 -3.57 -19.65
N TYR A 35 -6.50 -4.07 -18.65
CA TYR A 35 -7.82 -4.68 -18.88
C TYR A 35 -8.83 -3.67 -19.44
N ALA A 36 -8.87 -2.46 -18.89
CA ALA A 36 -9.79 -1.42 -19.35
C ALA A 36 -9.50 -0.99 -20.80
N VAL A 37 -8.23 -0.89 -21.18
CA VAL A 37 -7.82 -0.61 -22.56
C VAL A 37 -8.22 -1.78 -23.49
N ALA A 38 -7.83 -3.00 -23.13
CA ALA A 38 -8.04 -4.18 -23.97
C ALA A 38 -9.54 -4.52 -24.18
N ARG A 39 -10.35 -4.40 -23.11
CA ARG A 39 -11.76 -4.84 -23.15
C ARG A 39 -12.73 -3.74 -23.58
N PHE A 40 -12.44 -2.48 -23.22
CA PHE A 40 -13.38 -1.36 -23.41
C PHE A 40 -12.81 -0.24 -24.29
N SER A 41 -11.62 -0.42 -24.84
CA SER A 41 -10.90 0.63 -25.61
C SER A 41 -10.81 1.96 -24.82
N ALA A 42 -10.60 1.85 -23.50
CA ALA A 42 -10.56 3.00 -22.62
C ALA A 42 -9.33 3.87 -22.93
N GLY A 43 -9.52 5.19 -22.98
CA GLY A 43 -8.37 6.12 -23.05
C GLY A 43 -7.55 6.10 -21.75
N GLU A 44 -6.31 6.60 -21.79
CA GLU A 44 -5.33 6.53 -20.72
C GLU A 44 -5.84 7.01 -19.34
N ALA A 45 -6.56 8.13 -19.31
CA ALA A 45 -7.14 8.67 -18.07
C ALA A 45 -8.22 7.72 -17.50
N ALA A 46 -9.06 7.14 -18.34
CA ALA A 46 -10.11 6.20 -17.92
C ALA A 46 -9.49 4.86 -17.48
N ALA A 47 -8.44 4.41 -18.15
CA ALA A 47 -7.66 3.24 -17.76
C ALA A 47 -6.97 3.44 -16.39
N GLY A 48 -6.35 4.59 -16.18
CA GLY A 48 -5.80 4.98 -14.89
C GLY A 48 -6.88 5.01 -13.79
N PHE A 49 -8.08 5.53 -14.10
CA PHE A 49 -9.20 5.53 -13.17
C PHE A 49 -9.74 4.11 -12.90
N ALA A 50 -9.71 3.20 -13.85
CA ALA A 50 -10.06 1.81 -13.64
C ALA A 50 -9.17 1.14 -12.57
N SER A 51 -7.87 1.45 -12.54
CA SER A 51 -6.98 1.01 -11.47
C SER A 51 -7.26 1.70 -10.14
N SER A 52 -7.41 3.03 -10.14
CA SER A 52 -7.49 3.84 -8.92
C SER A 52 -8.88 3.89 -8.27
N SER A 53 -9.97 3.58 -8.99
CA SER A 53 -11.33 3.56 -8.43
C SER A 53 -11.49 2.64 -7.21
N PHE A 54 -10.71 1.57 -7.14
CA PHE A 54 -10.59 0.72 -5.96
C PHE A 54 -10.08 1.50 -4.74
N VAL A 55 -9.07 2.35 -4.92
CA VAL A 55 -8.50 3.12 -3.82
C VAL A 55 -9.48 4.16 -3.31
N VAL A 56 -10.32 4.74 -4.18
CA VAL A 56 -11.41 5.64 -3.76
C VAL A 56 -12.32 4.93 -2.76
N GLY A 57 -12.76 3.72 -3.08
CA GLY A 57 -13.57 2.90 -2.16
C GLY A 57 -12.83 2.59 -0.85
N ALA A 58 -11.53 2.23 -0.94
CA ALA A 58 -10.71 1.91 0.21
C ALA A 58 -10.53 3.10 1.16
N VAL A 59 -10.25 4.28 0.64
CA VAL A 59 -10.10 5.53 1.41
C VAL A 59 -11.38 5.86 2.19
N VAL A 60 -12.53 5.85 1.51
CA VAL A 60 -13.83 6.13 2.13
C VAL A 60 -14.12 5.13 3.26
N SER A 61 -13.90 3.85 3.01
CA SER A 61 -14.18 2.81 4.01
C SER A 61 -13.25 2.87 5.21
N ARG A 62 -11.96 3.21 5.04
CA ARG A 62 -10.99 3.30 6.16
C ARG A 62 -11.40 4.33 7.20
N VAL A 63 -11.86 5.50 6.76
CA VAL A 63 -12.32 6.58 7.66
C VAL A 63 -13.47 6.09 8.53
N LEU A 64 -14.44 5.40 7.93
CA LEU A 64 -15.61 4.88 8.66
C LEU A 64 -15.23 3.68 9.54
N THR A 65 -14.41 2.77 9.03
CA THR A 65 -14.03 1.54 9.73
C THR A 65 -13.25 1.83 11.00
N GLY A 66 -12.35 2.79 11.00
CA GLY A 66 -11.58 3.17 12.19
C GLY A 66 -12.46 3.47 13.41
N LYS A 67 -13.64 4.04 13.17
CA LYS A 67 -14.61 4.33 14.22
C LYS A 67 -15.56 3.17 14.54
N TYR A 68 -16.08 2.50 13.50
CA TYR A 68 -17.16 1.52 13.67
C TYR A 68 -16.69 0.08 13.83
N LEU A 69 -15.40 -0.19 13.69
CA LEU A 69 -14.79 -1.51 13.74
C LEU A 69 -15.20 -2.31 14.99
N ASP A 70 -15.04 -1.71 16.17
CA ASP A 70 -15.32 -2.38 17.44
C ASP A 70 -16.83 -2.53 17.70
N PHE A 71 -17.69 -1.68 17.09
CA PHE A 71 -19.15 -1.82 17.13
C PHE A 71 -19.65 -2.99 16.29
N ILE A 72 -19.06 -3.22 15.13
CA ILE A 72 -19.45 -4.31 14.21
C ILE A 72 -18.84 -5.63 14.71
N GLY A 73 -17.63 -5.55 15.29
CA GLY A 73 -16.80 -6.68 15.68
C GLY A 73 -15.80 -7.07 14.59
N ARG A 74 -14.53 -7.12 14.97
CA ARG A 74 -13.39 -7.31 14.08
C ARG A 74 -13.52 -8.54 13.17
N ARG A 75 -13.84 -9.70 13.76
CA ARG A 75 -14.00 -10.96 13.02
C ARG A 75 -15.20 -10.91 12.07
N LYS A 76 -16.33 -10.36 12.52
CA LYS A 76 -17.55 -10.25 11.70
C LYS A 76 -17.29 -9.36 10.48
N LEU A 77 -16.61 -8.23 10.69
CA LEU A 77 -16.25 -7.32 9.58
C LEU A 77 -15.33 -8.00 8.59
N LEU A 78 -14.29 -8.74 9.04
CA LEU A 78 -13.39 -9.49 8.15
C LEU A 78 -14.16 -10.52 7.29
N ILE A 79 -15.07 -11.27 7.88
CA ILE A 79 -15.88 -12.26 7.14
C ILE A 79 -16.73 -11.58 6.07
N ILE A 80 -17.42 -10.48 6.42
CA ILE A 80 -18.26 -9.73 5.47
C ILE A 80 -17.41 -9.17 4.33
N THR A 81 -16.29 -8.54 4.64
CA THR A 81 -15.43 -7.91 3.63
C THR A 81 -14.79 -8.93 2.70
N MET A 82 -14.38 -10.09 3.20
CA MET A 82 -13.84 -11.17 2.36
C MET A 82 -14.90 -11.81 1.49
N ALA A 83 -16.13 -11.97 1.99
CA ALA A 83 -17.25 -12.44 1.16
C ALA A 83 -17.53 -11.46 -0.02
N ILE A 84 -17.55 -10.15 0.27
CA ILE A 84 -17.70 -9.12 -0.78
C ILE A 84 -16.52 -9.17 -1.76
N SER A 85 -15.29 -9.38 -1.29
CA SER A 85 -14.11 -9.49 -2.15
C SER A 85 -14.19 -10.69 -3.11
N ILE A 86 -14.70 -11.84 -2.65
CA ILE A 86 -14.93 -13.01 -3.52
C ILE A 86 -15.94 -12.66 -4.62
N VAL A 87 -17.09 -12.12 -4.20
CA VAL A 87 -18.17 -11.75 -5.13
C VAL A 87 -17.67 -10.71 -6.16
N ALA A 88 -16.95 -9.69 -5.71
CA ALA A 88 -16.38 -8.68 -6.59
C ALA A 88 -15.36 -9.26 -7.57
N SER A 89 -14.48 -10.16 -7.10
CA SER A 89 -13.49 -10.83 -7.96
C SER A 89 -14.13 -11.65 -9.06
N ILE A 90 -15.24 -12.33 -8.78
CA ILE A 90 -16.01 -13.08 -9.75
C ILE A 90 -16.78 -12.11 -10.67
N ALA A 91 -17.35 -11.03 -10.14
CA ALA A 91 -18.14 -10.06 -10.89
C ALA A 91 -17.34 -9.36 -12.00
N TYR A 92 -16.00 -9.24 -11.86
CA TYR A 92 -15.15 -8.69 -12.94
C TYR A 92 -15.26 -9.48 -14.25
N MET A 93 -15.49 -10.80 -14.18
CA MET A 93 -15.64 -11.65 -15.37
C MET A 93 -16.90 -11.32 -16.17
N PHE A 94 -17.89 -10.69 -15.55
CA PHE A 94 -19.18 -10.33 -16.12
C PHE A 94 -19.36 -8.84 -16.37
N ALA A 95 -18.28 -8.07 -16.25
CA ALA A 95 -18.32 -6.62 -16.50
C ALA A 95 -18.36 -6.35 -18.01
N ASP A 96 -19.52 -5.96 -18.52
CA ASP A 96 -19.74 -5.68 -19.94
C ASP A 96 -19.49 -4.23 -20.33
N THR A 97 -19.43 -3.33 -19.36
CA THR A 97 -19.16 -1.91 -19.57
C THR A 97 -18.12 -1.38 -18.58
N LEU A 98 -17.41 -0.32 -18.99
CA LEU A 98 -16.45 0.34 -18.13
C LEU A 98 -17.10 0.88 -16.82
N VAL A 99 -18.34 1.36 -16.90
CA VAL A 99 -19.08 1.87 -15.73
C VAL A 99 -19.32 0.75 -14.72
N TRP A 100 -19.71 -0.44 -15.16
CA TRP A 100 -19.85 -1.62 -14.29
C TRP A 100 -18.52 -2.03 -13.68
N LEU A 101 -17.45 -2.05 -14.46
CA LEU A 101 -16.11 -2.31 -13.94
C LEU A 101 -15.77 -1.35 -12.80
N LEU A 102 -15.95 -0.05 -13.00
CA LEU A 102 -15.66 0.99 -11.99
C LEU A 102 -16.52 0.82 -10.73
N ALA A 103 -17.81 0.50 -10.88
CA ALA A 103 -18.69 0.24 -9.74
C ALA A 103 -18.21 -0.96 -8.91
N ILE A 104 -17.89 -2.09 -9.57
CA ILE A 104 -17.33 -3.27 -8.90
C ILE A 104 -16.00 -2.92 -8.20
N ARG A 105 -15.13 -2.15 -8.85
CA ARG A 105 -13.86 -1.71 -8.28
C ARG A 105 -14.05 -0.90 -7.00
N ILE A 106 -14.99 0.06 -6.97
CA ILE A 106 -15.29 0.88 -5.78
C ILE A 106 -15.81 -0.02 -4.64
N ILE A 107 -16.76 -0.91 -4.92
CA ILE A 107 -17.31 -1.84 -3.93
C ILE A 107 -16.23 -2.76 -3.37
N HIS A 108 -15.39 -3.31 -4.24
CA HIS A 108 -14.26 -4.14 -3.82
C HIS A 108 -13.26 -3.35 -2.98
N GLY A 109 -12.98 -2.10 -3.36
CA GLY A 109 -12.15 -1.17 -2.60
C GLY A 109 -12.69 -0.89 -1.20
N ILE A 110 -14.01 -0.68 -1.06
CA ILE A 110 -14.68 -0.53 0.24
C ILE A 110 -14.44 -1.77 1.11
N ALA A 111 -14.63 -2.95 0.55
CA ALA A 111 -14.40 -4.20 1.28
C ALA A 111 -12.93 -4.35 1.70
N PHE A 112 -11.99 -4.07 0.78
CA PHE A 112 -10.56 -4.14 1.08
C PHE A 112 -10.14 -3.15 2.18
N GLY A 113 -10.53 -1.88 2.06
CA GLY A 113 -10.14 -0.84 3.04
C GLY A 113 -10.67 -1.15 4.44
N ALA A 114 -11.91 -1.62 4.54
CA ALA A 114 -12.51 -2.04 5.81
C ALA A 114 -11.81 -3.30 6.36
N GLY A 115 -11.61 -4.32 5.55
CA GLY A 115 -10.96 -5.57 5.95
C GLY A 115 -9.50 -5.37 6.35
N ASN A 116 -8.74 -4.57 5.58
CA ASN A 116 -7.34 -4.26 5.87
C ASN A 116 -7.19 -3.48 7.19
N THR A 117 -8.05 -2.48 7.43
CA THR A 117 -8.09 -1.76 8.71
C THR A 117 -8.44 -2.70 9.87
N ALA A 118 -9.37 -3.62 9.66
CA ALA A 118 -9.77 -4.59 10.66
C ALA A 118 -8.64 -5.55 11.03
N ILE A 119 -7.93 -6.13 10.05
CA ILE A 119 -6.82 -7.07 10.33
C ILE A 119 -5.62 -6.36 10.94
N MET A 120 -5.25 -5.17 10.43
CA MET A 120 -4.15 -4.37 11.00
C MET A 120 -4.40 -4.02 12.47
N THR A 121 -5.63 -3.65 12.83
CA THR A 121 -5.99 -3.35 14.22
C THR A 121 -6.06 -4.62 15.07
N ALA A 122 -6.61 -5.70 14.53
CA ALA A 122 -6.80 -6.95 15.26
C ALA A 122 -5.47 -7.63 15.59
N ILE A 123 -4.50 -7.62 14.66
CA ILE A 123 -3.21 -8.29 14.87
C ILE A 123 -2.41 -7.66 16.01
N GLN A 124 -2.57 -6.35 16.26
CA GLN A 124 -1.91 -5.67 17.37
C GLN A 124 -2.36 -6.20 18.75
N SER A 125 -3.55 -6.78 18.84
CA SER A 125 -4.05 -7.41 20.06
C SER A 125 -3.58 -8.87 20.24
N VAL A 126 -3.08 -9.50 19.18
CA VAL A 126 -2.52 -10.85 19.19
C VAL A 126 -1.02 -10.84 19.51
N ILE A 127 -0.33 -9.77 19.12
CA ILE A 127 1.10 -9.59 19.37
C ILE A 127 1.34 -9.25 20.85
N PRO A 128 2.24 -9.98 21.56
CA PRO A 128 2.62 -9.64 22.93
C PRO A 128 3.19 -8.22 23.02
N SER A 129 2.85 -7.48 24.07
CA SER A 129 3.30 -6.08 24.26
C SER A 129 4.82 -5.94 24.27
N SER A 130 5.54 -6.91 24.83
CA SER A 130 7.01 -6.96 24.91
C SER A 130 7.70 -7.22 23.55
N ARG A 131 6.95 -7.68 22.52
CA ARG A 131 7.46 -8.02 21.18
C ARG A 131 6.71 -7.29 20.06
N ARG A 132 6.07 -6.16 20.39
CA ARG A 132 5.18 -5.45 19.46
C ARG A 132 5.92 -4.97 18.20
N GLY A 133 7.11 -4.41 18.34
CA GLY A 133 7.92 -3.98 17.20
C GLY A 133 8.30 -5.12 16.28
N GLU A 134 8.80 -6.22 16.85
CA GLU A 134 9.17 -7.44 16.11
C GLU A 134 7.95 -8.05 15.39
N GLY A 135 6.83 -8.23 16.09
CA GLY A 135 5.62 -8.78 15.52
C GLY A 135 5.02 -7.92 14.41
N THR A 136 5.02 -6.59 14.58
CA THR A 136 4.58 -5.67 13.52
C THR A 136 5.50 -5.73 12.31
N GLY A 137 6.80 -5.90 12.51
CA GLY A 137 7.78 -6.10 11.44
C GLY A 137 7.48 -7.36 10.61
N TYR A 138 7.30 -8.51 11.26
CA TYR A 138 6.94 -9.76 10.56
C TYR A 138 5.58 -9.68 9.86
N PHE A 139 4.58 -9.05 10.49
CA PHE A 139 3.29 -8.82 9.86
C PHE A 139 3.42 -7.96 8.58
N GLY A 140 4.25 -6.92 8.62
CA GLY A 140 4.53 -6.06 7.47
C GLY A 140 5.29 -6.75 6.34
N THR A 141 6.02 -7.84 6.61
CA THR A 141 6.71 -8.63 5.57
C THR A 141 5.71 -9.25 4.58
N ALA A 142 4.52 -9.64 5.04
CA ALA A 142 3.46 -10.12 4.17
C ALA A 142 3.06 -9.09 3.11
N THR A 143 2.88 -7.83 3.53
CA THR A 143 2.58 -6.73 2.61
C THR A 143 3.73 -6.53 1.61
N THR A 144 4.99 -6.56 2.07
CA THR A 144 6.15 -6.41 1.18
C THR A 144 6.22 -7.52 0.14
N LEU A 145 5.97 -8.76 0.55
CA LEU A 145 5.93 -9.88 -0.39
C LEU A 145 4.82 -9.70 -1.42
N SER A 146 3.68 -9.16 -0.99
CA SER A 146 2.56 -8.86 -1.89
C SER A 146 2.86 -7.72 -2.87
N THR A 147 3.66 -6.72 -2.49
CA THR A 147 4.09 -5.63 -3.41
C THR A 147 4.97 -6.15 -4.55
N ALA A 148 5.51 -7.33 -4.40
CA ALA A 148 6.31 -8.01 -5.40
C ALA A 148 5.49 -9.02 -6.22
N LEU A 149 4.95 -10.01 -5.52
CA LEU A 149 4.26 -11.13 -6.16
C LEU A 149 2.94 -10.69 -6.83
N GLY A 150 2.24 -9.70 -6.23
CA GLY A 150 0.99 -9.19 -6.79
C GLY A 150 1.19 -8.61 -8.20
N PRO A 151 2.02 -7.58 -8.38
CA PRO A 151 2.29 -7.01 -9.69
C PRO A 151 2.96 -8.01 -10.66
N TYR A 152 3.88 -8.84 -10.17
CA TYR A 152 4.47 -9.90 -11.00
C TYR A 152 3.38 -10.79 -11.62
N LEU A 153 2.48 -11.33 -10.79
CA LEU A 153 1.36 -12.15 -11.28
C LEU A 153 0.37 -11.33 -12.11
N GLY A 154 0.17 -10.05 -11.76
CA GLY A 154 -0.66 -9.12 -12.50
C GLY A 154 -0.20 -8.87 -13.93
N VAL A 155 1.11 -8.99 -14.20
CA VAL A 155 1.69 -8.90 -15.55
C VAL A 155 1.70 -10.27 -16.24
N VAL A 156 2.10 -11.31 -15.53
CA VAL A 156 2.33 -12.64 -16.13
C VAL A 156 1.02 -13.36 -16.46
N LEU A 157 0.03 -13.33 -15.56
CA LEU A 157 -1.22 -14.09 -15.75
C LEU A 157 -2.02 -13.64 -16.99
N PRO A 158 -2.25 -12.33 -17.24
CA PRO A 158 -2.97 -11.91 -18.43
C PRO A 158 -2.24 -12.25 -19.73
N ARG A 159 -0.91 -12.28 -19.73
CA ARG A 159 -0.12 -12.64 -20.91
C ARG A 159 -0.08 -14.13 -21.21
N ALA A 160 -0.11 -14.97 -20.16
CA ALA A 160 -0.03 -16.41 -20.31
C ALA A 160 -1.41 -17.07 -20.50
N TYR A 161 -2.48 -16.51 -19.88
CA TYR A 161 -3.79 -17.17 -19.77
C TYR A 161 -4.98 -16.21 -19.91
N ASP A 162 -4.80 -14.99 -20.38
CA ASP A 162 -5.80 -13.94 -20.44
C ASP A 162 -6.33 -13.43 -19.07
N PHE A 163 -7.19 -12.43 -19.10
CA PHE A 163 -7.73 -11.76 -17.91
C PHE A 163 -8.64 -12.61 -17.02
N PRO A 164 -9.44 -13.58 -17.54
CA PRO A 164 -10.22 -14.45 -16.65
C PRO A 164 -9.39 -15.20 -15.61
N MET A 165 -8.16 -15.60 -15.95
CA MET A 165 -7.26 -16.27 -15.00
C MET A 165 -6.78 -15.32 -13.89
N LEU A 166 -6.60 -14.04 -14.21
CA LEU A 166 -6.29 -13.00 -13.23
C LEU A 166 -7.42 -12.87 -12.19
N PHE A 167 -8.68 -12.82 -12.66
CA PHE A 167 -9.84 -12.71 -11.77
C PHE A 167 -10.07 -13.98 -10.96
N ALA A 168 -9.82 -15.16 -11.54
CA ALA A 168 -9.85 -16.43 -10.83
C ALA A 168 -8.77 -16.47 -9.71
N ALA A 169 -7.55 -16.00 -9.99
CA ALA A 169 -6.50 -15.88 -8.97
C ALA A 169 -6.90 -14.92 -7.85
N SER A 170 -7.51 -13.76 -8.18
CA SER A 170 -8.04 -12.82 -7.20
C SER A 170 -9.15 -13.44 -6.33
N ALA A 171 -10.09 -14.16 -6.94
CA ALA A 171 -11.15 -14.87 -6.23
C ALA A 171 -10.59 -15.98 -5.33
N PHE A 172 -9.59 -16.73 -5.79
CA PHE A 172 -8.91 -17.75 -5.00
C PHE A 172 -8.20 -17.15 -3.78
N MET A 173 -7.44 -16.05 -3.94
CA MET A 173 -6.79 -15.38 -2.80
C MET A 173 -7.83 -14.84 -1.81
N SER A 174 -8.94 -14.27 -2.32
CA SER A 174 -10.05 -13.81 -1.47
C SER A 174 -10.72 -14.97 -0.72
N LEU A 175 -10.87 -16.13 -1.35
CA LEU A 175 -11.39 -17.35 -0.73
C LEU A 175 -10.45 -17.86 0.37
N VAL A 176 -9.14 -17.88 0.11
CA VAL A 176 -8.14 -18.23 1.15
C VAL A 176 -8.27 -17.30 2.33
N ALA A 177 -8.32 -15.97 2.09
CA ALA A 177 -8.51 -14.99 3.16
C ALA A 177 -9.84 -15.22 3.92
N PHE A 178 -10.93 -15.52 3.21
CA PHE A 178 -12.23 -15.83 3.81
C PHE A 178 -12.17 -17.05 4.74
N ILE A 179 -11.54 -18.14 4.30
CA ILE A 179 -11.34 -19.35 5.11
C ILE A 179 -10.51 -19.02 6.36
N LEU A 180 -9.43 -18.25 6.22
CA LEU A 180 -8.57 -17.84 7.34
C LEU A 180 -9.34 -16.99 8.38
N CYS A 181 -10.39 -16.24 7.98
CA CYS A 181 -11.24 -15.50 8.92
C CYS A 181 -12.03 -16.42 9.89
N PHE A 182 -12.30 -17.65 9.52
CA PHE A 182 -12.94 -18.63 10.42
C PHE A 182 -11.94 -19.29 11.38
N ILE A 183 -10.67 -19.35 10.99
CA ILE A 183 -9.61 -20.00 11.77
C ILE A 183 -9.06 -19.05 12.85
N ILE A 184 -8.92 -17.75 12.52
CA ILE A 184 -8.34 -16.76 13.43
C ILE A 184 -9.24 -16.51 14.65
N LYS A 185 -8.65 -16.55 15.83
CA LYS A 185 -9.32 -16.19 17.08
C LYS A 185 -8.88 -14.80 17.51
N LEU A 186 -9.78 -13.85 17.38
CA LEU A 186 -9.52 -12.46 17.76
C LEU A 186 -10.17 -12.16 19.11
N PRO A 187 -9.46 -11.49 20.04
CA PRO A 187 -10.03 -11.06 21.31
C PRO A 187 -11.25 -10.15 21.08
N LYS A 188 -12.32 -10.40 21.83
CA LYS A 188 -13.45 -9.47 21.85
C LYS A 188 -13.00 -8.19 22.55
N GLN A 189 -13.25 -7.05 21.93
CA GLN A 189 -13.00 -5.75 22.55
C GLN A 189 -14.30 -5.26 23.17
N GLU A 190 -14.25 -4.98 24.46
CA GLU A 190 -15.36 -4.32 25.13
C GLU A 190 -15.37 -2.84 24.80
N LEU A 191 -16.52 -2.33 24.42
CA LEU A 191 -16.70 -0.91 24.14
C LEU A 191 -16.72 -0.14 25.46
N SER A 192 -15.91 0.90 25.59
CA SER A 192 -15.99 1.82 26.70
C SER A 192 -17.31 2.60 26.66
N ASP A 193 -17.78 3.08 27.83
CA ASP A 193 -19.00 3.88 27.90
C ASP A 193 -18.90 5.17 27.09
N TYR A 194 -17.70 5.75 26.98
CA TYR A 194 -17.44 6.88 26.13
C TYR A 194 -17.65 6.53 24.65
N GLN A 195 -17.14 5.39 24.17
CA GLN A 195 -17.35 4.92 22.79
C GLN A 195 -18.85 4.72 22.52
N ARG A 196 -19.59 4.07 23.43
CA ARG A 196 -21.04 3.85 23.28
C ARG A 196 -21.82 5.17 23.16
N ARG A 197 -21.52 6.16 24.01
CA ARG A 197 -22.17 7.49 23.97
C ARG A 197 -21.80 8.32 22.76
N SER A 198 -20.56 8.18 22.25
CA SER A 198 -20.03 8.95 21.11
C SER A 198 -20.26 8.28 19.74
N LYS A 199 -21.06 7.22 19.66
CA LYS A 199 -21.30 6.43 18.44
C LYS A 199 -21.63 7.29 17.23
N TRP A 200 -22.48 8.29 17.39
CA TRP A 200 -22.96 9.15 16.30
C TRP A 200 -22.24 10.52 16.20
N HIS A 201 -21.30 10.80 17.11
CA HIS A 201 -20.54 12.05 17.07
C HIS A 201 -19.25 11.90 16.27
N LEU A 202 -19.25 12.35 15.01
CA LEU A 202 -18.09 12.42 14.14
C LEU A 202 -17.34 13.73 14.36
N LYS A 203 -16.26 13.72 15.16
CA LYS A 203 -15.32 14.85 15.26
C LYS A 203 -14.11 14.55 14.41
N LEU A 204 -13.73 15.47 13.54
CA LEU A 204 -12.56 15.34 12.64
C LEU A 204 -11.27 15.05 13.42
N SER A 205 -11.10 15.67 14.58
CA SER A 205 -9.96 15.44 15.49
C SER A 205 -9.82 14.02 16.04
N THR A 206 -10.90 13.23 16.00
CA THR A 206 -10.89 11.81 16.40
C THR A 206 -10.59 10.87 15.23
N LEU A 207 -10.68 11.36 14.00
CA LEU A 207 -10.50 10.60 12.76
C LEU A 207 -9.13 10.81 12.15
N VAL A 208 -8.53 11.99 12.34
CA VAL A 208 -7.26 12.39 11.73
C VAL A 208 -6.30 12.96 12.76
N ASP A 209 -5.02 12.69 12.57
CA ASP A 209 -3.94 13.24 13.39
C ASP A 209 -3.05 14.18 12.56
N PRO A 210 -2.81 15.42 13.02
CA PRO A 210 -1.98 16.38 12.28
C PRO A 210 -0.55 15.91 12.01
N ALA A 211 0.07 15.15 12.93
CA ALA A 211 1.42 14.62 12.72
C ALA A 211 1.41 13.52 11.65
N GLY A 212 0.41 12.63 11.69
CA GLY A 212 0.20 11.61 10.66
C GLY A 212 -0.05 12.22 9.28
N LEU A 213 -0.87 13.28 9.19
CA LEU A 213 -1.12 14.00 7.94
C LEU A 213 0.14 14.70 7.42
N ARG A 214 0.91 15.33 8.32
CA ARG A 214 2.13 16.06 7.96
C ARG A 214 3.17 15.14 7.33
N ILE A 215 3.44 14.00 7.92
CA ILE A 215 4.36 12.99 7.35
C ILE A 215 3.72 12.27 6.15
N GLY A 216 2.43 12.00 6.21
CA GLY A 216 1.66 11.40 5.13
C GLY A 216 1.64 12.25 3.86
N SER A 217 1.71 13.60 3.94
CA SER A 217 1.75 14.46 2.76
C SER A 217 2.98 14.19 1.86
N ILE A 218 4.09 13.79 2.45
CA ILE A 218 5.28 13.35 1.70
C ILE A 218 4.96 12.07 0.94
N MET A 219 4.30 11.12 1.62
CA MET A 219 3.94 9.84 1.03
C MET A 219 2.81 9.95 -0.01
N LEU A 220 1.95 10.97 0.08
CA LEU A 220 1.00 11.30 -0.99
C LEU A 220 1.75 11.63 -2.28
N ILE A 221 2.75 12.52 -2.21
CA ILE A 221 3.54 12.95 -3.38
C ILE A 221 4.31 11.77 -3.99
N VAL A 222 5.03 11.02 -3.14
CA VAL A 222 5.85 9.88 -3.61
C VAL A 222 4.97 8.70 -4.01
N GLY A 223 3.80 8.55 -3.40
CA GLY A 223 2.79 7.55 -3.76
C GLY A 223 2.25 7.74 -5.18
N ILE A 224 2.08 8.99 -5.63
CA ILE A 224 1.74 9.31 -7.03
C ILE A 224 2.82 8.73 -7.97
N ALA A 225 4.09 8.99 -7.68
CA ALA A 225 5.20 8.48 -8.50
C ALA A 225 5.28 6.95 -8.51
N TYR A 226 5.07 6.30 -7.35
CA TYR A 226 5.06 4.85 -7.27
C TYR A 226 3.88 4.21 -8.03
N ALA A 227 2.73 4.86 -8.03
CA ALA A 227 1.56 4.39 -8.76
C ALA A 227 1.78 4.33 -10.27
N ALA A 228 2.68 5.16 -10.84
CA ALA A 228 3.10 5.06 -12.23
C ALA A 228 3.68 3.68 -12.57
N ALA A 229 4.62 3.22 -11.75
CA ALA A 229 5.22 1.89 -11.93
C ALA A 229 4.19 0.76 -11.75
N LEU A 230 3.30 0.89 -10.77
CA LEU A 230 2.26 -0.13 -10.54
C LEU A 230 1.30 -0.27 -11.72
N VAL A 231 0.89 0.83 -12.33
CA VAL A 231 -0.25 0.87 -13.27
C VAL A 231 0.21 0.88 -14.72
N PHE A 232 1.26 1.64 -15.04
CA PHE A 232 1.64 1.91 -16.43
C PHE A 232 2.91 1.19 -16.89
N LEU A 233 3.71 0.63 -15.98
CA LEU A 233 4.99 0.01 -16.35
C LEU A 233 4.82 -1.16 -17.34
N ALA A 234 3.73 -1.93 -17.24
CA ALA A 234 3.50 -3.06 -18.13
C ALA A 234 3.27 -2.61 -19.57
N GLY A 235 2.41 -1.61 -19.79
CA GLY A 235 2.20 -1.00 -21.11
C GLY A 235 3.46 -0.30 -21.62
N TYR A 236 4.12 0.49 -20.75
CA TYR A 236 5.36 1.16 -21.08
C TYR A 236 6.47 0.22 -21.54
N ALA A 237 6.65 -0.93 -20.89
CA ALA A 237 7.62 -1.95 -21.29
C ALA A 237 7.23 -2.63 -22.62
N GLU A 238 5.92 -2.75 -22.88
CA GLU A 238 5.41 -3.27 -24.15
C GLU A 238 5.65 -2.32 -25.30
N ASP A 239 5.38 -1.02 -25.12
CA ASP A 239 5.65 0.05 -26.09
C ASP A 239 7.14 0.15 -26.46
N ASN A 240 8.03 -0.24 -25.55
CA ASN A 240 9.50 -0.27 -25.77
C ASN A 240 10.03 -1.66 -26.19
N GLU A 241 9.16 -2.59 -26.59
CA GLU A 241 9.49 -3.95 -27.05
C GLU A 241 10.23 -4.83 -26.01
N VAL A 242 10.12 -4.50 -24.71
CA VAL A 242 10.75 -5.22 -23.59
C VAL A 242 9.73 -5.70 -22.56
N ALA A 243 8.60 -6.17 -23.03
CA ALA A 243 7.42 -6.53 -22.23
C ALA A 243 7.72 -7.37 -20.97
N SER A 244 8.66 -8.33 -21.04
CA SER A 244 9.07 -9.17 -19.90
C SER A 244 9.80 -8.40 -18.80
N ALA A 245 10.39 -7.23 -19.12
CA ALA A 245 11.11 -6.41 -18.14
C ALA A 245 10.18 -5.90 -17.01
N ALA A 246 8.90 -5.68 -17.29
CA ALA A 246 7.95 -5.21 -16.29
C ALA A 246 7.79 -6.21 -15.13
N SER A 247 7.67 -7.51 -15.41
CA SER A 247 7.60 -8.52 -14.35
C SER A 247 8.89 -8.64 -13.56
N LEU A 248 10.04 -8.56 -14.25
CA LEU A 248 11.36 -8.62 -13.63
C LEU A 248 11.66 -7.38 -12.78
N PHE A 249 11.14 -6.20 -13.14
CA PHE A 249 11.17 -5.01 -12.29
C PHE A 249 10.58 -5.28 -10.90
N PHE A 250 9.39 -5.89 -10.84
CA PHE A 250 8.74 -6.16 -9.56
C PHE A 250 9.49 -7.22 -8.72
N VAL A 251 10.11 -8.20 -9.37
CA VAL A 251 10.99 -9.15 -8.68
C VAL A 251 12.22 -8.43 -8.10
N ALA A 252 12.89 -7.61 -8.91
CA ALA A 252 14.06 -6.83 -8.49
C ALA A 252 13.70 -5.84 -7.36
N PHE A 253 12.56 -5.14 -7.50
CA PHE A 253 12.00 -4.27 -6.47
C PHE A 253 11.80 -5.00 -5.14
N ALA A 254 11.24 -6.20 -5.18
CA ALA A 254 10.99 -6.97 -3.98
C ALA A 254 12.25 -7.44 -3.27
N VAL A 255 13.17 -8.03 -4.02
CA VAL A 255 14.44 -8.50 -3.49
C VAL A 255 15.19 -7.33 -2.84
N ALA A 256 15.30 -6.20 -3.56
CA ALA A 256 15.95 -5.00 -3.04
C ALA A 256 15.27 -4.46 -1.77
N SER A 257 13.92 -4.37 -1.76
CA SER A 257 13.15 -3.92 -0.59
C SER A 257 13.32 -4.84 0.61
N LEU A 258 13.32 -6.16 0.42
CA LEU A 258 13.51 -7.13 1.49
C LEU A 258 14.92 -7.04 2.09
N ILE A 259 15.94 -6.94 1.24
CA ILE A 259 17.33 -6.74 1.69
C ILE A 259 17.45 -5.44 2.48
N ALA A 260 16.94 -4.33 1.95
CA ALA A 260 16.99 -3.04 2.62
C ALA A 260 16.34 -3.06 4.01
N ARG A 261 15.23 -3.78 4.19
CA ARG A 261 14.53 -3.90 5.49
C ARG A 261 15.36 -4.51 6.60
N LEU A 262 16.37 -5.33 6.28
CA LEU A 262 17.25 -5.92 7.28
C LEU A 262 18.12 -4.87 7.99
N PHE A 263 18.41 -3.75 7.31
CA PHE A 263 19.37 -2.76 7.76
C PHE A 263 18.75 -1.39 8.04
N VAL A 264 17.82 -0.94 7.20
CA VAL A 264 17.30 0.43 7.17
C VAL A 264 16.68 0.87 8.50
N GLY A 265 15.89 0.02 9.15
CA GLY A 265 15.28 0.34 10.44
C GLY A 265 16.31 0.53 11.56
N ARG A 266 17.32 -0.36 11.62
CA ARG A 266 18.41 -0.25 12.61
C ARG A 266 19.28 0.97 12.36
N MET A 267 19.55 1.28 11.08
CA MET A 267 20.30 2.48 10.71
C MET A 267 19.53 3.75 11.08
N GLN A 268 18.21 3.78 10.88
CA GLN A 268 17.36 4.91 11.26
C GLN A 268 17.38 5.14 12.77
N ASP A 269 17.30 4.07 13.57
CA ASP A 269 17.34 4.18 15.03
C ASP A 269 18.73 4.58 15.56
N ALA A 270 19.81 4.11 14.92
CA ALA A 270 21.19 4.35 15.37
C ALA A 270 21.78 5.68 14.87
N LEU A 271 21.50 6.05 13.62
CA LEU A 271 22.16 7.18 12.93
C LEU A 271 21.21 8.37 12.70
N GLY A 272 19.93 8.20 13.04
CA GLY A 272 18.90 9.24 12.88
C GLY A 272 18.20 9.19 11.52
N ASP A 273 17.04 9.85 11.45
CA ASP A 273 16.13 9.80 10.32
C ASP A 273 16.78 10.32 9.02
N ASN A 274 17.48 11.46 9.09
CA ASN A 274 18.07 12.10 7.92
C ASN A 274 19.14 11.25 7.23
N PHE A 275 19.91 10.49 8.00
CA PHE A 275 20.96 9.63 7.48
C PHE A 275 20.41 8.53 6.55
N VAL A 276 19.19 8.09 6.80
CA VAL A 276 18.52 7.06 6.02
C VAL A 276 17.63 7.66 4.94
N ILE A 277 16.85 8.67 5.28
CA ILE A 277 15.77 9.16 4.41
C ILE A 277 16.32 9.83 3.15
N TYR A 278 17.39 10.66 3.24
CA TYR A 278 17.95 11.29 2.04
C TYR A 278 18.53 10.27 1.03
N PRO A 279 19.37 9.30 1.41
CA PRO A 279 19.80 8.24 0.49
C PRO A 279 18.65 7.46 -0.13
N VAL A 280 17.62 7.16 0.63
CA VAL A 280 16.42 6.44 0.16
C VAL A 280 15.66 7.26 -0.89
N PHE A 281 15.54 8.59 -0.73
CA PHE A 281 15.01 9.48 -1.76
C PHE A 281 15.88 9.49 -3.02
N VAL A 282 17.20 9.54 -2.87
CA VAL A 282 18.15 9.50 -4.01
C VAL A 282 18.00 8.18 -4.78
N PHE A 283 17.91 7.04 -4.11
CA PHE A 283 17.66 5.76 -4.78
C PHE A 283 16.33 5.77 -5.55
N ASN A 284 15.26 6.28 -4.95
CA ASN A 284 13.97 6.36 -5.63
C ASN A 284 14.02 7.29 -6.85
N LEU A 285 14.74 8.41 -6.74
CA LEU A 285 14.98 9.34 -7.84
C LEU A 285 15.73 8.65 -9.00
N ILE A 286 16.85 7.98 -8.69
CA ILE A 286 17.64 7.24 -9.69
C ILE A 286 16.76 6.22 -10.41
N GLY A 287 15.94 5.45 -9.69
CA GLY A 287 15.06 4.47 -10.29
C GLY A 287 14.05 5.08 -11.28
N ASN A 288 13.41 6.20 -10.93
CA ASN A 288 12.49 6.88 -11.85
C ASN A 288 13.20 7.51 -13.06
N VAL A 289 14.40 8.06 -12.85
CA VAL A 289 15.24 8.58 -13.97
C VAL A 289 15.64 7.44 -14.91
N LEU A 290 16.06 6.28 -14.39
CA LEU A 290 16.39 5.13 -15.23
C LEU A 290 15.21 4.68 -16.08
N LEU A 291 14.00 4.63 -15.53
CA LEU A 291 12.78 4.33 -16.31
C LEU A 291 12.58 5.34 -17.42
N ALA A 292 12.87 6.63 -17.19
CA ALA A 292 12.66 7.68 -18.16
C ALA A 292 13.70 7.69 -19.29
N VAL A 293 14.99 7.44 -18.97
CA VAL A 293 16.10 7.65 -19.93
C VAL A 293 16.66 6.36 -20.52
N TRP A 294 16.41 5.21 -19.88
CA TRP A 294 16.97 3.93 -20.32
C TRP A 294 15.91 2.80 -20.33
N PRO A 295 14.89 2.89 -21.21
CA PRO A 295 13.77 1.93 -21.26
C PRO A 295 14.16 0.61 -21.95
N THR A 296 15.24 0.01 -21.53
CA THR A 296 15.71 -1.31 -21.98
C THR A 296 15.51 -2.34 -20.88
N MET A 297 15.57 -3.63 -21.22
CA MET A 297 15.41 -4.69 -20.24
C MET A 297 16.34 -4.54 -19.01
N PRO A 298 17.67 -4.34 -19.15
CA PRO A 298 18.54 -4.13 -18.00
C PRO A 298 18.27 -2.82 -17.27
N GLY A 299 17.88 -1.74 -17.99
CA GLY A 299 17.56 -0.45 -17.39
C GLY A 299 16.32 -0.53 -16.51
N ILE A 300 15.26 -1.19 -16.97
CA ILE A 300 14.01 -1.39 -16.20
C ILE A 300 14.24 -2.29 -14.97
N ILE A 301 15.02 -3.37 -15.10
CA ILE A 301 15.36 -4.24 -13.96
C ILE A 301 16.17 -3.45 -12.92
N LEU A 302 17.18 -2.70 -13.35
CA LEU A 302 18.00 -1.88 -12.46
C LEU A 302 17.16 -0.79 -11.79
N ALA A 303 16.23 -0.17 -12.52
CA ALA A 303 15.26 0.75 -11.94
C ALA A 303 14.43 0.08 -10.84
N GLY A 304 14.02 -1.18 -11.03
CA GLY A 304 13.34 -1.98 -10.00
C GLY A 304 14.15 -2.10 -8.71
N VAL A 305 15.47 -2.35 -8.83
CA VAL A 305 16.37 -2.38 -7.66
C VAL A 305 16.37 -1.03 -6.94
N PHE A 306 16.56 0.07 -7.69
CA PHE A 306 16.65 1.41 -7.09
C PHE A 306 15.32 1.88 -6.50
N VAL A 307 14.18 1.63 -7.16
CA VAL A 307 12.86 1.95 -6.59
C VAL A 307 12.57 1.06 -5.38
N GLY A 308 13.02 -0.19 -5.37
CA GLY A 308 12.91 -1.11 -4.23
C GLY A 308 13.71 -0.63 -3.01
N LEU A 309 14.97 -0.22 -3.20
CA LEU A 309 15.78 0.40 -2.15
C LEU A 309 15.17 1.74 -1.70
N GLY A 310 14.61 2.50 -2.63
CA GLY A 310 13.99 3.81 -2.41
C GLY A 310 12.61 3.68 -1.78
N PHE A 311 11.56 3.55 -2.57
CA PHE A 311 10.16 3.53 -2.09
C PHE A 311 9.88 2.41 -1.10
N GLY A 312 10.45 1.21 -1.33
CA GLY A 312 10.28 0.05 -0.44
C GLY A 312 10.79 0.29 0.99
N SER A 313 11.81 1.14 1.15
CA SER A 313 12.36 1.54 2.44
C SER A 313 11.72 2.83 2.98
N LEU A 314 11.35 3.76 2.11
CA LEU A 314 10.80 5.06 2.49
C LEU A 314 9.50 4.91 3.27
N MET A 315 8.59 4.06 2.81
CA MET A 315 7.27 3.87 3.44
C MET A 315 7.37 3.45 4.93
N PRO A 316 8.09 2.38 5.31
CA PRO A 316 8.19 1.99 6.72
C PRO A 316 8.96 3.03 7.57
N CYS A 317 9.97 3.70 7.02
CA CYS A 317 10.70 4.74 7.72
C CYS A 317 9.82 5.96 8.02
N MET A 318 9.04 6.41 7.06
CA MET A 318 8.09 7.52 7.24
C MET A 318 6.97 7.14 8.21
N GLN A 319 6.47 5.91 8.16
CA GLN A 319 5.51 5.41 9.14
C GLN A 319 6.09 5.43 10.55
N ALA A 320 7.34 5.01 10.72
CA ALA A 320 8.02 5.06 12.02
C ALA A 320 8.13 6.49 12.56
N ILE A 321 8.47 7.47 11.70
CA ILE A 321 8.49 8.90 12.08
C ILE A 321 7.10 9.38 12.50
N ALA A 322 6.05 9.04 11.75
CA ALA A 322 4.68 9.43 12.09
C ALA A 322 4.25 8.88 13.46
N VAL A 323 4.58 7.61 13.74
CA VAL A 323 4.27 6.95 15.01
C VAL A 323 5.07 7.53 16.18
N LYS A 324 6.38 7.79 15.99
CA LYS A 324 7.24 8.40 17.01
C LYS A 324 6.84 9.85 17.35
N SER A 325 6.10 10.52 16.47
CA SER A 325 5.70 11.93 16.64
C SER A 325 4.45 12.12 17.51
N VAL A 326 3.83 11.04 18.02
CA VAL A 326 2.58 11.10 18.77
C VAL A 326 2.61 10.23 20.03
N PRO A 327 1.83 10.57 21.08
CA PRO A 327 1.70 9.71 22.25
C PRO A 327 1.03 8.38 21.89
N MET A 328 1.29 7.34 22.69
CA MET A 328 0.80 5.97 22.45
C MET A 328 -0.72 5.88 22.21
N SER A 329 -1.51 6.74 22.89
CA SER A 329 -2.96 6.80 22.72
C SER A 329 -3.42 7.27 21.33
N ARG A 330 -2.55 7.93 20.57
CA ARG A 330 -2.87 8.47 19.24
C ARG A 330 -2.18 7.74 18.08
N VAL A 331 -1.33 6.75 18.37
CA VAL A 331 -0.57 5.99 17.35
C VAL A 331 -1.48 5.41 16.27
N ALA A 332 -2.63 4.85 16.64
CA ALA A 332 -3.57 4.27 15.67
C ALA A 332 -4.14 5.33 14.72
N VAL A 333 -4.51 6.50 15.24
CA VAL A 333 -5.05 7.60 14.42
C VAL A 333 -3.97 8.22 13.53
N ALA A 334 -2.75 8.40 14.04
CA ALA A 334 -1.63 8.90 13.26
C ALA A 334 -1.25 7.95 12.13
N THR A 335 -1.19 6.64 12.40
CA THR A 335 -0.95 5.60 11.39
C THR A 335 -2.05 5.60 10.33
N SER A 336 -3.32 5.69 10.73
CA SER A 336 -4.46 5.76 9.81
C SER A 336 -4.37 7.01 8.92
N SER A 337 -4.04 8.17 9.48
CA SER A 337 -3.88 9.43 8.75
C SER A 337 -2.72 9.38 7.76
N PHE A 338 -1.63 8.73 8.12
CA PHE A 338 -0.48 8.50 7.25
C PHE A 338 -0.87 7.64 6.04
N PHE A 339 -1.50 6.49 6.26
CA PHE A 339 -1.92 5.61 5.17
C PHE A 339 -3.03 6.20 4.32
N LEU A 340 -3.91 7.03 4.90
CA LEU A 340 -4.92 7.76 4.15
C LEU A 340 -4.31 8.59 3.01
N LEU A 341 -3.22 9.32 3.31
CA LEU A 341 -2.55 10.14 2.31
C LEU A 341 -1.70 9.33 1.33
N LEU A 342 -1.05 8.25 1.78
CA LEU A 342 -0.35 7.32 0.89
C LEU A 342 -1.33 6.68 -0.11
N ASP A 343 -2.47 6.18 0.37
CA ASP A 343 -3.49 5.60 -0.49
C ASP A 343 -4.10 6.65 -1.42
N ALA A 344 -4.37 7.88 -0.92
CA ALA A 344 -4.84 8.98 -1.76
C ALA A 344 -3.85 9.28 -2.89
N GLY A 345 -2.54 9.32 -2.63
CA GLY A 345 -1.51 9.49 -3.64
C GLY A 345 -1.53 8.36 -4.68
N SER A 346 -1.57 7.12 -4.21
CA SER A 346 -1.64 5.94 -5.08
C SER A 346 -2.94 5.86 -5.89
N GLY A 347 -4.04 6.41 -5.38
CA GLY A 347 -5.32 6.46 -6.08
C GLY A 347 -5.46 7.62 -7.06
N ILE A 348 -4.98 8.81 -6.70
CA ILE A 348 -5.03 10.00 -7.56
C ILE A 348 -3.94 9.91 -8.65
N GLY A 349 -2.80 9.30 -8.33
CA GLY A 349 -1.66 9.17 -9.23
C GLY A 349 -2.02 8.66 -10.61
N PRO A 350 -2.64 7.49 -10.76
CA PRO A 350 -2.98 6.92 -12.06
C PRO A 350 -3.94 7.80 -12.88
N ILE A 351 -4.82 8.55 -12.23
CA ILE A 351 -5.75 9.47 -12.91
C ILE A 351 -4.97 10.64 -13.52
N ILE A 352 -4.12 11.29 -12.72
CA ILE A 352 -3.32 12.45 -13.16
C ILE A 352 -2.30 12.01 -14.21
N LEU A 353 -1.57 10.94 -13.96
CA LEU A 353 -0.52 10.46 -14.85
C LEU A 353 -1.10 9.90 -16.15
N GLY A 354 -2.25 9.22 -16.10
CA GLY A 354 -2.96 8.77 -17.30
C GLY A 354 -3.49 9.92 -18.16
N ALA A 355 -3.86 11.07 -17.55
CA ALA A 355 -4.25 12.26 -18.28
C ALA A 355 -3.04 13.00 -18.91
N ILE A 356 -1.86 12.88 -18.30
CA ILE A 356 -0.62 13.53 -18.76
C ILE A 356 0.12 12.67 -19.79
N MET A 357 0.03 11.36 -19.70
CA MET A 357 0.77 10.40 -20.53
C MET A 357 0.63 10.64 -22.05
N PRO A 358 -0.57 10.96 -22.61
CA PRO A 358 -0.70 11.28 -24.02
C PRO A 358 0.06 12.52 -24.46
N LEU A 359 0.37 13.44 -23.54
CA LEU A 359 1.10 14.69 -23.81
C LEU A 359 2.62 14.53 -23.70
N THR A 360 3.10 13.67 -22.81
CA THR A 360 4.51 13.54 -22.45
C THR A 360 5.14 12.24 -22.90
N GLY A 361 4.32 11.26 -23.29
CA GLY A 361 4.76 9.89 -23.47
C GLY A 361 5.18 9.22 -22.17
N GLY A 362 5.49 7.92 -22.21
CA GLY A 362 5.91 7.16 -21.05
C GLY A 362 7.21 7.67 -20.40
N ASN A 363 8.19 8.04 -21.22
CA ASN A 363 9.46 8.61 -20.76
C ASN A 363 9.25 9.91 -19.97
N GLY A 364 8.44 10.83 -20.52
CA GLY A 364 8.10 12.09 -19.86
C GLY A 364 7.31 11.88 -18.56
N MET A 365 6.40 10.92 -18.52
CA MET A 365 5.68 10.54 -17.31
C MET A 365 6.63 10.09 -16.19
N PHE A 366 7.60 9.20 -16.47
CA PHE A 366 8.58 8.77 -15.46
C PHE A 366 9.54 9.90 -15.07
N MET A 367 9.86 10.83 -15.97
CA MET A 367 10.63 12.03 -15.62
C MET A 367 9.86 12.95 -14.68
N LEU A 368 8.53 13.12 -14.86
CA LEU A 368 7.66 13.82 -13.92
C LEU A 368 7.62 13.11 -12.55
N CYS A 369 7.60 11.76 -12.54
CA CYS A 369 7.69 10.99 -11.31
C CYS A 369 9.02 11.24 -10.56
N ALA A 370 10.14 11.35 -11.29
CA ALA A 370 11.42 11.77 -10.72
C ALA A 370 11.33 13.16 -10.08
N GLY A 371 10.68 14.11 -10.76
CA GLY A 371 10.39 15.44 -10.21
C GLY A 371 9.52 15.41 -8.94
N LEU A 372 8.50 14.55 -8.90
CA LEU A 372 7.69 14.34 -7.70
C LEU A 372 8.51 13.78 -6.53
N VAL A 373 9.45 12.87 -6.79
CA VAL A 373 10.36 12.36 -5.75
C VAL A 373 11.24 13.48 -5.19
N VAL A 374 11.76 14.37 -6.05
CA VAL A 374 12.51 15.57 -5.61
C VAL A 374 11.62 16.49 -4.78
N LEU A 375 10.39 16.74 -5.22
CA LEU A 375 9.42 17.54 -4.46
C LEU A 375 9.15 16.91 -3.08
N GLY A 376 8.95 15.59 -3.02
CA GLY A 376 8.78 14.85 -1.76
C GLY A 376 9.99 15.02 -0.83
N MET A 377 11.22 14.98 -1.36
CA MET A 377 12.45 15.22 -0.59
C MET A 377 12.53 16.66 -0.07
N ILE A 378 12.14 17.64 -0.87
CA ILE A 378 12.07 19.04 -0.45
C ILE A 378 11.05 19.22 0.67
N VAL A 379 9.84 18.68 0.49
CA VAL A 379 8.78 18.73 1.53
C VAL A 379 9.25 18.04 2.80
N TYR A 380 9.91 16.88 2.72
CA TYR A 380 10.52 16.20 3.87
C TYR A 380 11.48 17.12 4.61
N THR A 381 12.37 17.82 3.90
CA THR A 381 13.36 18.73 4.48
C THR A 381 12.71 19.83 5.33
N PHE A 382 11.60 20.41 4.85
CA PHE A 382 10.88 21.47 5.58
C PHE A 382 9.99 20.93 6.70
N VAL A 383 9.39 19.76 6.50
CA VAL A 383 8.41 19.19 7.44
C VAL A 383 9.09 18.52 8.64
N HIS A 384 10.21 17.83 8.41
CA HIS A 384 10.88 17.02 9.43
C HIS A 384 12.39 17.22 9.45
N GLY A 385 13.05 17.20 8.29
CA GLY A 385 14.51 17.12 8.18
C GLY A 385 15.27 18.26 8.89
N ARG A 386 14.78 19.50 8.83
CA ARG A 386 15.43 20.66 9.48
C ARG A 386 15.22 20.72 10.99
N HIS A 387 14.14 20.13 11.51
CA HIS A 387 13.71 20.35 12.89
C HIS A 387 14.04 19.18 13.82
N ARG A 388 14.11 17.94 13.33
CA ARG A 388 14.25 16.73 14.16
C ARG A 388 15.23 15.68 13.64
N GLY A 389 15.69 15.78 12.42
CA GLY A 389 16.46 14.74 11.73
C GLY A 389 17.91 14.57 12.13
N GLY A 390 18.42 15.35 13.10
CA GLY A 390 19.86 15.42 13.39
C GLY A 390 20.31 15.00 14.79
N ARG A 391 19.43 14.51 15.69
CA ARG A 391 19.87 14.13 17.04
C ARG A 391 19.40 12.72 17.42
N PRO A 392 20.33 11.75 17.56
CA PRO A 392 20.04 10.50 18.24
C PRO A 392 19.79 10.79 19.73
N GLY A 393 18.61 10.48 20.24
CA GLY A 393 18.42 10.31 21.70
C GLY A 393 18.01 11.51 22.56
N SER A 394 17.49 12.64 22.02
CA SER A 394 17.18 13.81 22.84
C SER A 394 15.71 14.01 23.25
N GLU A 395 14.85 13.00 23.28
CA GLU A 395 13.42 13.18 23.57
C GLU A 395 12.83 12.31 24.71
N PHE A 396 13.59 12.08 25.79
CA PHE A 396 13.00 11.55 27.04
C PHE A 396 13.34 12.37 28.29
N LEU A 397 13.51 13.68 28.17
CA LEU A 397 13.61 14.59 29.32
C LEU A 397 12.79 15.86 29.01
N GLY A 398 11.48 15.81 29.33
CA GLY A 398 10.60 16.96 29.30
C GLY A 398 9.19 16.52 29.64
#